data_c535469fb4173bf75468d03befebbd39
#
_entry.id   c535469fb4173bf75468d03befebbd39
#
_cell.length_a   1.000
_cell.length_b   1.000
_cell.length_c   1.000
_cell.angle_alpha   90.00
_cell.angle_beta   90.00
_cell.angle_gamma   90.00
#
_symmetry.space_group_name_H-M   'P 1'
#
loop_
_entity.id
_entity.type
_entity.pdbx_description
1 polymer ?
#
loop_
_entity_poly.entity_id
_entity_poly.type
_entity_poly.pdbx_seq_one_letter_code
_entity_poly.pdbx_strand_id
1 'polypeptide(L)'
;MASGTAVVTGGNSGLGLETVRAMAARGAVSDLVVACRDVSRGQAAVDSVATGATRLHVAELDLASLDSVRAFPAVIDALGVPPIVAVVCNAGVQVIGGTRLSQDGIEETFAVNVLGHFALVKLLLHHLAAQARVIFISSGTHDPALKTGMPNPRYAGAADLAKGLGPDDLDGGALGRFRYTTSKLCDVYLAYEFAKRYPMSGESGPTLVVSAMDPGLMAGSGLARDYGVLSRFVWRRVLPRLSRFIKGASTTEASGADVARLATDPAFAEESGLYYIGTTPSPSSVLSYDQFNAVDLWNTCATLAGIDP
;
A
#
# COMPACT_ATOMS: atom_id res chain seq x y z
N MET A 1 -16.88 -1.33 -22.66
CA MET A 1 -16.80 -1.36 -21.18
C MET A 1 -15.38 -1.70 -20.84
N ALA A 2 -14.80 -1.08 -19.83
CA ALA A 2 -13.46 -1.44 -19.36
C ALA A 2 -13.50 -2.90 -18.90
N SER A 3 -12.58 -3.72 -19.42
CA SER A 3 -12.46 -5.13 -19.06
C SER A 3 -11.25 -5.26 -18.12
N GLY A 4 -11.39 -6.02 -17.06
CA GLY A 4 -10.29 -6.32 -16.13
C GLY A 4 -10.69 -6.09 -14.68
N THR A 5 -9.85 -6.60 -13.79
CA THR A 5 -10.05 -6.57 -12.35
C THR A 5 -9.05 -5.64 -11.67
N ALA A 6 -9.48 -4.85 -10.70
CA ALA A 6 -8.57 -4.20 -9.77
C ALA A 6 -8.69 -4.82 -8.38
N VAL A 7 -7.55 -5.00 -7.70
CA VAL A 7 -7.45 -5.47 -6.32
C VAL A 7 -7.01 -4.32 -5.44
N VAL A 8 -7.76 -4.02 -4.36
CA VAL A 8 -7.43 -2.95 -3.41
C VAL A 8 -7.28 -3.56 -2.01
N THR A 9 -6.04 -3.61 -1.50
CA THR A 9 -5.81 -4.08 -0.13
C THR A 9 -6.27 -3.04 0.90
N GLY A 10 -6.94 -3.48 1.96
CA GLY A 10 -7.53 -2.56 2.94
C GLY A 10 -8.65 -1.68 2.36
N GLY A 11 -9.32 -2.12 1.28
CA GLY A 11 -10.37 -1.39 0.59
C GLY A 11 -11.67 -1.21 1.40
N ASN A 12 -11.72 -1.71 2.61
CA ASN A 12 -12.89 -1.64 3.49
C ASN A 12 -12.95 -0.38 4.37
N SER A 13 -11.99 0.53 4.29
CA SER A 13 -11.98 1.76 5.10
C SER A 13 -10.98 2.80 4.58
N GLY A 14 -11.18 4.07 4.99
CA GLY A 14 -10.24 5.15 4.75
C GLY A 14 -9.90 5.33 3.27
N LEU A 15 -8.61 5.53 2.96
CA LEU A 15 -8.12 5.75 1.59
C LEU A 15 -8.53 4.63 0.63
N GLY A 16 -8.38 3.36 1.07
CA GLY A 16 -8.74 2.21 0.24
C GLY A 16 -10.22 2.20 -0.15
N LEU A 17 -11.14 2.52 0.77
CA LEU A 17 -12.57 2.61 0.47
C LEU A 17 -12.89 3.77 -0.49
N GLU A 18 -12.25 4.92 -0.31
CA GLU A 18 -12.44 6.04 -1.24
C GLU A 18 -11.86 5.74 -2.63
N THR A 19 -10.76 4.97 -2.69
CA THR A 19 -10.22 4.45 -3.96
C THR A 19 -11.22 3.53 -4.65
N VAL A 20 -11.83 2.59 -3.90
CA VAL A 20 -12.88 1.69 -4.41
C VAL A 20 -14.08 2.50 -4.93
N ARG A 21 -14.54 3.50 -4.16
CA ARG A 21 -15.64 4.39 -4.59
C ARG A 21 -15.32 5.13 -5.89
N ALA A 22 -14.12 5.69 -5.97
CA ALA A 22 -13.68 6.45 -7.14
C ALA A 22 -13.54 5.55 -8.39
N MET A 23 -13.00 4.33 -8.26
CA MET A 23 -12.91 3.37 -9.36
C MET A 23 -14.30 2.92 -9.83
N ALA A 24 -15.20 2.59 -8.90
CA ALA A 24 -16.56 2.16 -9.20
C ALA A 24 -17.36 3.27 -9.90
N ALA A 25 -17.29 4.50 -9.39
CA ALA A 25 -17.99 5.65 -9.98
C ALA A 25 -17.49 5.97 -11.40
N ARG A 26 -16.24 5.72 -11.72
CA ARG A 26 -15.65 5.93 -13.05
C ARG A 26 -15.95 4.79 -14.03
N GLY A 27 -16.44 3.64 -13.55
CA GLY A 27 -16.55 2.43 -14.37
C GLY A 27 -15.20 2.01 -14.96
N ALA A 28 -14.11 2.22 -14.22
CA ALA A 28 -12.75 2.10 -14.71
C ALA A 28 -12.33 0.63 -14.96
N VAL A 29 -12.98 -0.30 -14.27
CA VAL A 29 -12.78 -1.75 -14.38
C VAL A 29 -14.13 -2.47 -14.31
N SER A 30 -14.20 -3.71 -14.84
CA SER A 30 -15.42 -4.52 -14.74
C SER A 30 -15.61 -5.11 -13.35
N ASP A 31 -14.50 -5.41 -12.64
CA ASP A 31 -14.51 -6.05 -11.34
C ASP A 31 -13.55 -5.35 -10.37
N LEU A 32 -13.99 -5.17 -9.14
CA LEU A 32 -13.20 -4.61 -8.03
C LEU A 32 -13.19 -5.60 -6.87
N VAL A 33 -12.01 -6.04 -6.47
CA VAL A 33 -11.81 -6.92 -5.32
C VAL A 33 -11.35 -6.07 -4.13
N VAL A 34 -12.20 -5.98 -3.12
CA VAL A 34 -11.90 -5.39 -1.81
C VAL A 34 -11.24 -6.47 -0.96
N ALA A 35 -9.90 -6.47 -0.93
CA ALA A 35 -9.13 -7.43 -0.13
C ALA A 35 -8.94 -6.89 1.28
N CYS A 36 -9.46 -7.60 2.29
CA CYS A 36 -9.38 -7.16 3.69
C CYS A 36 -9.48 -8.34 4.66
N ARG A 37 -8.92 -8.17 5.86
CA ARG A 37 -8.90 -9.21 6.90
C ARG A 37 -10.29 -9.54 7.47
N ASP A 38 -11.15 -8.57 7.59
CA ASP A 38 -12.51 -8.69 8.14
C ASP A 38 -13.52 -8.61 6.99
N VAL A 39 -13.98 -9.79 6.55
CA VAL A 39 -14.92 -9.94 5.44
C VAL A 39 -16.26 -9.26 5.75
N SER A 40 -16.73 -9.31 7.01
CA SER A 40 -18.00 -8.68 7.39
C SER A 40 -17.94 -7.15 7.24
N ARG A 41 -16.82 -6.55 7.66
CA ARG A 41 -16.57 -5.12 7.46
C ARG A 41 -16.32 -4.79 5.99
N GLY A 42 -15.70 -5.73 5.24
CA GLY A 42 -15.55 -5.64 3.79
C GLY A 42 -16.91 -5.56 3.11
N GLN A 43 -17.84 -6.44 3.46
CA GLN A 43 -19.18 -6.48 2.90
C GLN A 43 -19.96 -5.20 3.22
N ALA A 44 -19.98 -4.77 4.47
CA ALA A 44 -20.62 -3.51 4.85
C ALA A 44 -20.04 -2.29 4.09
N ALA A 45 -18.74 -2.29 3.81
CA ALA A 45 -18.12 -1.24 3.01
C ALA A 45 -18.59 -1.29 1.55
N VAL A 46 -18.56 -2.46 0.92
CA VAL A 46 -19.04 -2.68 -0.46
C VAL A 46 -20.50 -2.29 -0.60
N ASP A 47 -21.38 -2.68 0.33
CA ASP A 47 -22.81 -2.33 0.33
C ASP A 47 -23.04 -0.81 0.40
N SER A 48 -22.07 -0.04 0.90
CA SER A 48 -22.11 1.43 0.96
C SER A 48 -21.65 2.12 -0.32
N VAL A 49 -21.12 1.39 -1.30
CA VAL A 49 -20.58 1.94 -2.55
C VAL A 49 -21.65 1.92 -3.62
N ALA A 50 -21.95 3.08 -4.18
CA ALA A 50 -22.78 3.15 -5.38
C ALA A 50 -22.02 2.56 -6.56
N THR A 51 -22.54 1.49 -7.13
CA THR A 51 -21.97 0.80 -8.29
C THR A 51 -22.73 1.15 -9.56
N GLY A 52 -21.99 1.49 -10.62
CA GLY A 52 -22.55 1.53 -11.98
C GLY A 52 -22.47 0.12 -12.60
N ALA A 53 -21.62 -0.02 -13.63
CA ALA A 53 -21.38 -1.30 -14.29
C ALA A 53 -20.28 -2.16 -13.62
N THR A 54 -19.59 -1.66 -12.59
CA THR A 54 -18.52 -2.36 -11.89
C THR A 54 -19.09 -3.34 -10.85
N ARG A 55 -18.67 -4.60 -10.90
CA ARG A 55 -18.99 -5.60 -9.87
C ARG A 55 -18.00 -5.49 -8.72
N LEU A 56 -18.51 -5.51 -7.49
CA LEU A 56 -17.70 -5.48 -6.27
C LEU A 56 -17.66 -6.85 -5.63
N HIS A 57 -16.45 -7.28 -5.25
CA HIS A 57 -16.19 -8.54 -4.58
C HIS A 57 -15.45 -8.27 -3.27
N VAL A 58 -15.74 -9.03 -2.24
CA VAL A 58 -14.97 -9.03 -0.99
C VAL A 58 -14.14 -10.29 -0.94
N ALA A 59 -12.85 -10.16 -0.67
CA ALA A 59 -11.92 -11.27 -0.52
C ALA A 59 -11.18 -11.18 0.80
N GLU A 60 -11.09 -12.30 1.52
CA GLU A 60 -10.31 -12.36 2.75
C GLU A 60 -8.82 -12.28 2.44
N LEU A 61 -8.12 -11.36 3.11
CA LEU A 61 -6.66 -11.23 3.02
C LEU A 61 -6.13 -10.62 4.32
N ASP A 62 -5.34 -11.40 5.06
CA ASP A 62 -4.53 -10.91 6.17
C ASP A 62 -3.06 -10.82 5.75
N LEU A 63 -2.58 -9.60 5.51
CA LEU A 63 -1.18 -9.34 5.13
C LEU A 63 -0.19 -9.63 6.28
N ALA A 64 -0.67 -9.80 7.53
CA ALA A 64 0.15 -10.25 8.65
C ALA A 64 0.30 -11.77 8.72
N SER A 65 -0.23 -12.51 7.76
CA SER A 65 -0.15 -13.96 7.66
C SER A 65 0.30 -14.38 6.26
N LEU A 66 1.50 -14.92 6.15
CA LEU A 66 2.02 -15.42 4.87
C LEU A 66 1.16 -16.56 4.30
N ASP A 67 0.53 -17.36 5.15
CA ASP A 67 -0.40 -18.41 4.70
C ASP A 67 -1.64 -17.80 4.05
N SER A 68 -2.22 -16.74 4.64
CA SER A 68 -3.32 -15.99 4.02
C SER A 68 -2.91 -15.39 2.67
N VAL A 69 -1.71 -14.81 2.59
CA VAL A 69 -1.20 -14.24 1.34
C VAL A 69 -0.97 -15.32 0.29
N ARG A 70 -0.41 -16.49 0.66
CA ARG A 70 -0.22 -17.64 -0.25
C ARG A 70 -1.53 -18.23 -0.75
N ALA A 71 -2.59 -18.20 0.05
CA ALA A 71 -3.90 -18.70 -0.34
C ALA A 71 -4.66 -17.73 -1.28
N PHE A 72 -4.27 -16.46 -1.32
CA PHE A 72 -5.04 -15.43 -2.02
C PHE A 72 -5.17 -15.64 -3.54
N PRO A 73 -4.18 -16.15 -4.30
CA PRO A 73 -4.38 -16.52 -5.71
C PRO A 73 -5.57 -17.46 -5.93
N ALA A 74 -5.71 -18.48 -5.10
CA ALA A 74 -6.84 -19.42 -5.19
C ALA A 74 -8.19 -18.74 -4.86
N VAL A 75 -8.19 -17.70 -4.00
CA VAL A 75 -9.39 -16.88 -3.77
C VAL A 75 -9.77 -16.10 -5.03
N ILE A 76 -8.78 -15.53 -5.73
CA ILE A 76 -9.01 -14.85 -7.01
C ILE A 76 -9.56 -15.82 -8.07
N ASP A 77 -8.99 -17.02 -8.17
CA ASP A 77 -9.49 -18.07 -9.09
C ASP A 77 -10.95 -18.43 -8.79
N ALA A 78 -11.29 -18.60 -7.51
CA ALA A 78 -12.65 -18.94 -7.08
C ALA A 78 -13.69 -17.83 -7.38
N LEU A 79 -13.26 -16.57 -7.44
CA LEU A 79 -14.13 -15.45 -7.83
C LEU A 79 -14.45 -15.45 -9.34
N GLY A 80 -13.66 -16.12 -10.18
CA GLY A 80 -13.87 -16.19 -11.62
C GLY A 80 -13.85 -14.83 -12.31
N VAL A 81 -13.04 -13.89 -11.79
CA VAL A 81 -12.92 -12.52 -12.30
C VAL A 81 -11.95 -12.45 -13.50
N PRO A 82 -12.07 -11.45 -14.38
CA PRO A 82 -11.10 -11.21 -15.46
C PRO A 82 -9.68 -10.99 -14.94
N PRO A 83 -8.65 -11.07 -15.82
CA PRO A 83 -7.26 -10.77 -15.44
C PRO A 83 -7.11 -9.45 -14.70
N ILE A 84 -6.20 -9.41 -13.74
CA ILE A 84 -5.96 -8.25 -12.89
C ILE A 84 -5.19 -7.19 -13.67
N VAL A 85 -5.78 -6.02 -13.84
CA VAL A 85 -5.18 -4.86 -14.51
C VAL A 85 -4.56 -3.87 -13.52
N ALA A 86 -4.93 -3.94 -12.23
CA ALA A 86 -4.35 -3.08 -11.20
C ALA A 86 -4.33 -3.75 -9.82
N VAL A 87 -3.24 -3.58 -9.09
CA VAL A 87 -3.09 -3.92 -7.67
C VAL A 87 -2.74 -2.66 -6.89
N VAL A 88 -3.58 -2.30 -5.92
CA VAL A 88 -3.32 -1.17 -5.03
C VAL A 88 -2.91 -1.72 -3.66
N CYS A 89 -1.62 -1.63 -3.36
CA CYS A 89 -0.99 -1.98 -2.10
C CYS A 89 -1.23 -0.85 -1.08
N ASN A 90 -2.48 -0.75 -0.59
CA ASN A 90 -2.94 0.36 0.26
C ASN A 90 -3.01 0.00 1.73
N ALA A 91 -3.28 -1.26 2.10
CA ALA A 91 -3.35 -1.64 3.51
C ALA A 91 -2.09 -1.22 4.27
N GLY A 92 -2.28 -0.76 5.49
CA GLY A 92 -1.14 -0.37 6.32
C GLY A 92 -1.53 -0.22 7.79
N VAL A 93 -0.56 -0.51 8.63
CA VAL A 93 -0.67 -0.36 10.08
C VAL A 93 0.48 0.48 10.62
N GLN A 94 0.25 1.08 11.77
CA GLN A 94 1.27 1.75 12.56
C GLN A 94 1.13 1.25 14.00
N VAL A 95 2.03 0.39 14.44
CA VAL A 95 2.04 -0.19 15.78
C VAL A 95 2.89 0.68 16.69
N ILE A 96 2.27 1.41 17.64
CA ILE A 96 2.98 2.31 18.55
C ILE A 96 3.06 1.81 20.00
N GLY A 97 2.33 0.77 20.34
CA GLY A 97 2.21 0.20 21.70
C GLY A 97 3.20 -0.92 22.01
N GLY A 98 4.45 -0.82 21.58
CA GLY A 98 5.46 -1.86 21.74
C GLY A 98 5.72 -2.66 20.46
N THR A 99 6.37 -3.81 20.57
CA THR A 99 6.59 -4.71 19.42
C THR A 99 5.48 -5.76 19.40
N ARG A 100 4.69 -5.77 18.33
CA ARG A 100 3.77 -6.86 18.02
C ARG A 100 4.36 -7.69 16.88
N LEU A 101 4.23 -9.00 17.00
CA LEU A 101 4.65 -9.93 15.96
C LEU A 101 3.43 -10.50 15.22
N SER A 102 3.59 -10.74 13.95
CA SER A 102 2.64 -11.48 13.11
C SER A 102 2.61 -12.95 13.51
N GLN A 103 1.73 -13.74 12.90
CA GLN A 103 1.69 -15.20 13.09
C GLN A 103 3.00 -15.87 12.64
N ASP A 104 3.71 -15.28 11.71
CA ASP A 104 4.99 -15.75 11.17
C ASP A 104 6.20 -15.27 12.00
N GLY A 105 5.98 -14.62 13.14
CA GLY A 105 7.04 -14.09 14.00
C GLY A 105 7.73 -12.83 13.48
N ILE A 106 7.14 -12.14 12.51
CA ILE A 106 7.65 -10.92 11.88
C ILE A 106 7.02 -9.69 12.56
N GLU A 107 7.77 -8.60 12.74
CA GLU A 107 7.22 -7.34 13.27
C GLU A 107 6.04 -6.87 12.39
N GLU A 108 4.91 -6.56 13.04
CA GLU A 108 3.62 -6.42 12.38
C GLU A 108 3.58 -5.26 11.37
N THR A 109 4.28 -4.14 11.62
CA THR A 109 4.34 -3.03 10.66
C THR A 109 5.10 -3.45 9.41
N PHE A 110 6.22 -4.15 9.57
CA PHE A 110 6.98 -4.69 8.43
C PHE A 110 6.20 -5.81 7.72
N ALA A 111 5.58 -6.72 8.47
CA ALA A 111 4.80 -7.81 7.89
C ALA A 111 3.66 -7.30 7.00
N VAL A 112 2.86 -6.34 7.48
CA VAL A 112 1.69 -5.83 6.76
C VAL A 112 2.07 -4.87 5.65
N ASN A 113 2.88 -3.84 5.97
CA ASN A 113 3.13 -2.74 5.04
C ASN A 113 4.09 -3.16 3.92
N VAL A 114 5.03 -4.08 4.20
CA VAL A 114 6.14 -4.40 3.29
C VAL A 114 6.06 -5.83 2.79
N LEU A 115 6.29 -6.82 3.68
CA LEU A 115 6.44 -8.23 3.30
C LEU A 115 5.18 -8.82 2.66
N GLY A 116 4.02 -8.55 3.27
CA GLY A 116 2.73 -9.04 2.77
C GLY A 116 2.40 -8.49 1.38
N HIS A 117 2.68 -7.22 1.12
CA HIS A 117 2.48 -6.64 -0.21
C HIS A 117 3.48 -7.16 -1.24
N PHE A 118 4.76 -7.30 -0.85
CA PHE A 118 5.75 -7.94 -1.72
C PHE A 118 5.30 -9.33 -2.15
N ALA A 119 4.95 -10.18 -1.18
CA ALA A 119 4.52 -11.56 -1.44
C ALA A 119 3.22 -11.58 -2.27
N LEU A 120 2.25 -10.73 -1.96
CA LEU A 120 1.00 -10.63 -2.70
C LEU A 120 1.24 -10.33 -4.19
N VAL A 121 2.03 -9.30 -4.50
CA VAL A 121 2.31 -8.93 -5.90
C VAL A 121 3.04 -10.06 -6.62
N LYS A 122 4.05 -10.68 -5.99
CA LYS A 122 4.79 -11.81 -6.57
C LYS A 122 3.89 -13.01 -6.86
N LEU A 123 3.00 -13.35 -5.95
CA LEU A 123 2.09 -14.50 -6.10
C LEU A 123 0.96 -14.24 -7.11
N LEU A 124 0.59 -12.99 -7.34
CA LEU A 124 -0.42 -12.61 -8.33
C LEU A 124 0.12 -12.46 -9.76
N LEU A 125 1.42 -12.58 -10.01
CA LEU A 125 2.00 -12.33 -11.34
C LEU A 125 1.30 -13.11 -12.47
N HIS A 126 0.91 -14.36 -12.25
CA HIS A 126 0.22 -15.18 -13.23
C HIS A 126 -1.26 -14.82 -13.41
N HIS A 127 -1.84 -14.03 -12.53
CA HIS A 127 -3.21 -13.52 -12.59
C HIS A 127 -3.29 -12.13 -13.22
N LEU A 128 -2.14 -11.51 -13.45
CA LEU A 128 -2.08 -10.17 -14.03
C LEU A 128 -2.38 -10.22 -15.53
N ALA A 129 -2.99 -9.15 -16.03
CA ALA A 129 -3.10 -8.89 -17.45
C ALA A 129 -1.69 -8.70 -18.06
N ALA A 130 -1.57 -8.79 -19.38
CA ALA A 130 -0.30 -8.62 -20.08
C ALA A 130 0.41 -7.30 -19.72
N GLN A 131 -0.36 -6.25 -19.45
CA GLN A 131 0.10 -5.02 -18.83
C GLN A 131 -0.76 -4.75 -17.60
N ALA A 132 -0.13 -4.64 -16.43
CA ALA A 132 -0.81 -4.36 -15.18
C ALA A 132 -0.12 -3.23 -14.41
N ARG A 133 -0.87 -2.58 -13.53
CA ARG A 133 -0.35 -1.51 -12.66
C ARG A 133 -0.27 -1.98 -11.23
N VAL A 134 0.80 -1.58 -10.56
CA VAL A 134 0.98 -1.81 -9.12
C VAL A 134 1.28 -0.49 -8.44
N ILE A 135 0.44 -0.10 -7.50
CA ILE A 135 0.57 1.15 -6.77
C ILE A 135 0.87 0.85 -5.30
N PHE A 136 2.06 1.22 -4.84
CA PHE A 136 2.41 1.15 -3.42
C PHE A 136 2.06 2.47 -2.74
N ILE A 137 1.19 2.42 -1.72
CA ILE A 137 0.85 3.62 -0.95
C ILE A 137 1.94 3.87 0.10
N SER A 138 2.83 4.79 -0.22
CA SER A 138 3.87 5.30 0.65
C SER A 138 3.36 6.48 1.51
N SER A 139 4.20 7.41 1.88
CA SER A 139 3.88 8.63 2.65
C SER A 139 5.05 9.59 2.58
N GLY A 140 4.82 10.89 2.66
CA GLY A 140 5.87 11.89 2.82
C GLY A 140 6.77 11.66 4.05
N THR A 141 6.34 10.81 5.00
CA THR A 141 7.17 10.44 6.16
C THR A 141 8.40 9.60 5.79
N HIS A 142 8.50 9.09 4.56
CA HIS A 142 9.69 8.40 4.05
C HIS A 142 10.84 9.37 3.75
N ASP A 143 10.58 10.68 3.72
CA ASP A 143 11.57 11.69 3.38
C ASP A 143 11.92 12.56 4.60
N PRO A 144 13.15 12.45 5.14
CA PRO A 144 13.62 13.32 6.23
C PRO A 144 13.58 14.82 5.90
N ALA A 145 13.69 15.19 4.62
CA ALA A 145 13.71 16.59 4.19
C ALA A 145 12.36 17.29 4.44
N LEU A 146 11.25 16.53 4.47
CA LEU A 146 9.90 17.08 4.67
C LEU A 146 9.59 17.47 6.13
N LYS A 147 10.46 17.11 7.10
CA LYS A 147 10.31 17.46 8.53
C LYS A 147 8.91 17.24 9.07
N THR A 148 8.35 16.06 8.85
CA THR A 148 6.96 15.71 9.16
C THR A 148 6.63 15.64 10.66
N GLY A 149 7.63 15.81 11.55
CA GLY A 149 7.49 15.60 13.00
C GLY A 149 7.50 14.13 13.42
N MET A 150 7.64 13.21 12.47
CA MET A 150 7.85 11.79 12.72
C MET A 150 9.36 11.49 12.81
N PRO A 151 9.79 10.41 13.48
CA PRO A 151 11.17 9.96 13.42
C PRO A 151 11.60 9.74 11.96
N ASN A 152 12.83 10.15 11.64
CA ASN A 152 13.36 9.96 10.30
C ASN A 152 13.51 8.47 9.98
N PRO A 153 13.14 8.02 8.78
CA PRO A 153 13.36 6.65 8.37
C PRO A 153 14.85 6.34 8.28
N ARG A 154 15.24 5.13 8.63
CA ARG A 154 16.59 4.61 8.47
C ARG A 154 16.53 3.13 8.15
N TYR A 155 17.04 2.75 7.00
CA TYR A 155 17.15 1.36 6.63
C TYR A 155 18.43 0.76 7.23
N ALA A 156 18.26 -0.25 8.08
CA ALA A 156 19.37 -0.93 8.77
C ALA A 156 19.49 -2.42 8.38
N GLY A 157 18.85 -2.80 7.26
CA GLY A 157 18.72 -4.18 6.80
C GLY A 157 17.33 -4.74 7.04
N ALA A 158 16.77 -5.41 6.04
CA ALA A 158 15.40 -5.94 6.09
C ALA A 158 15.23 -7.01 7.16
N ALA A 159 16.26 -7.84 7.42
CA ALA A 159 16.22 -8.87 8.46
C ALA A 159 16.07 -8.28 9.88
N ASP A 160 16.66 -7.11 10.13
CA ASP A 160 16.53 -6.44 11.42
C ASP A 160 15.19 -5.70 11.53
N LEU A 161 14.71 -5.10 10.44
CA LEU A 161 13.37 -4.52 10.39
C LEU A 161 12.29 -5.58 10.64
N ALA A 162 12.45 -6.78 10.08
CA ALA A 162 11.53 -7.90 10.28
C ALA A 162 11.48 -8.37 11.75
N LYS A 163 12.57 -8.20 12.53
CA LYS A 163 12.58 -8.44 13.98
C LYS A 163 12.04 -7.26 14.80
N GLY A 164 11.78 -6.14 14.14
CA GLY A 164 11.34 -4.90 14.80
C GLY A 164 12.47 -4.14 15.49
N LEU A 165 13.71 -4.36 15.08
CA LEU A 165 14.86 -3.61 15.59
C LEU A 165 14.84 -2.17 15.02
N GLY A 166 15.45 -1.28 15.76
CA GLY A 166 15.56 0.13 15.40
C GLY A 166 16.68 0.81 16.14
N PRO A 167 16.85 2.13 16.03
CA PRO A 167 17.85 2.88 16.76
C PRO A 167 17.72 2.71 18.28
N ASP A 168 18.87 2.56 18.96
CA ASP A 168 18.92 2.35 20.43
C ASP A 168 18.39 3.54 21.23
N ASP A 169 18.37 4.74 20.65
CA ASP A 169 17.85 5.96 21.22
C ASP A 169 16.33 6.13 21.09
N LEU A 170 15.64 5.18 20.43
CA LEU A 170 14.20 5.19 20.27
C LEU A 170 13.55 4.04 21.06
N ASP A 171 12.51 4.37 21.80
CA ASP A 171 11.70 3.42 22.54
C ASP A 171 10.19 3.62 22.34
N GLY A 172 9.40 2.71 22.86
CA GLY A 172 7.95 2.80 22.92
C GLY A 172 7.31 3.32 21.63
N GLY A 173 6.54 4.40 21.76
CA GLY A 173 5.81 4.99 20.63
C GLY A 173 6.70 5.67 19.60
N ALA A 174 7.91 6.11 19.96
CA ALA A 174 8.88 6.67 19.02
C ALA A 174 9.41 5.57 18.10
N LEU A 175 9.77 4.41 18.65
CA LEU A 175 10.21 3.25 17.89
C LEU A 175 9.11 2.75 16.94
N GLY A 176 7.85 2.69 17.40
CA GLY A 176 6.73 2.31 16.53
C GLY A 176 6.51 3.28 15.36
N ARG A 177 6.64 4.59 15.60
CA ARG A 177 6.60 5.59 14.52
C ARG A 177 7.79 5.47 13.57
N PHE A 178 8.98 5.18 14.07
CA PHE A 178 10.17 4.91 13.25
C PHE A 178 9.97 3.70 12.34
N ARG A 179 9.44 2.58 12.86
CA ARG A 179 9.12 1.41 12.03
C ARG A 179 8.16 1.75 10.90
N TYR A 180 7.14 2.57 11.21
CA TYR A 180 6.20 3.04 10.18
C TYR A 180 6.90 3.89 9.12
N THR A 181 7.66 4.93 9.50
CA THR A 181 8.34 5.80 8.51
C THR A 181 9.32 5.01 7.66
N THR A 182 10.03 4.04 8.25
CA THR A 182 10.94 3.16 7.52
C THR A 182 10.18 2.20 6.60
N SER A 183 9.01 1.68 7.02
CA SER A 183 8.17 0.86 6.13
C SER A 183 7.71 1.65 4.90
N LYS A 184 7.47 2.97 5.04
CA LYS A 184 7.10 3.83 3.92
C LYS A 184 8.27 4.12 2.96
N LEU A 185 9.51 4.10 3.45
CA LEU A 185 10.70 4.06 2.60
C LEU A 185 10.82 2.71 1.87
N CYS A 186 10.55 1.61 2.56
CA CYS A 186 10.55 0.27 1.93
C CYS A 186 9.50 0.16 0.80
N ASP A 187 8.32 0.78 0.93
CA ASP A 187 7.32 0.82 -0.14
C ASP A 187 7.88 1.46 -1.42
N VAL A 188 8.73 2.51 -1.29
CA VAL A 188 9.38 3.14 -2.45
C VAL A 188 10.46 2.23 -3.04
N TYR A 189 11.29 1.58 -2.20
CA TYR A 189 12.25 0.57 -2.68
C TYR A 189 11.56 -0.55 -3.46
N LEU A 190 10.47 -1.10 -2.93
CA LEU A 190 9.71 -2.15 -3.62
C LEU A 190 9.16 -1.67 -4.97
N ALA A 191 8.60 -0.46 -5.02
CA ALA A 191 8.11 0.09 -6.27
C ALA A 191 9.21 0.17 -7.33
N TYR A 192 10.40 0.64 -6.97
CA TYR A 192 11.53 0.75 -7.88
C TYR A 192 12.08 -0.61 -8.31
N GLU A 193 12.20 -1.57 -7.37
CA GLU A 193 12.68 -2.91 -7.71
C GLU A 193 11.68 -3.70 -8.56
N PHE A 194 10.37 -3.60 -8.31
CA PHE A 194 9.36 -4.19 -9.18
C PHE A 194 9.40 -3.57 -10.59
N ALA A 195 9.50 -2.25 -10.71
CA ALA A 195 9.59 -1.58 -12.01
C ALA A 195 10.82 -2.02 -12.82
N LYS A 196 11.96 -2.20 -12.14
CA LYS A 196 13.22 -2.64 -12.76
C LYS A 196 13.18 -4.11 -13.19
N ARG A 197 12.56 -4.98 -12.40
CA ARG A 197 12.53 -6.43 -12.66
C ARG A 197 11.43 -6.86 -13.64
N TYR A 198 10.37 -6.07 -13.77
CA TYR A 198 9.24 -6.30 -14.68
C TYR A 198 9.05 -5.11 -15.63
N PRO A 199 10.05 -4.82 -16.49
CA PRO A 199 10.03 -3.63 -17.33
C PRO A 199 8.95 -3.73 -18.41
N MET A 200 8.47 -2.58 -18.89
CA MET A 200 7.45 -2.47 -19.93
C MET A 200 7.89 -3.03 -21.29
N SER A 201 9.18 -3.20 -21.50
CA SER A 201 9.76 -3.77 -22.74
C SER A 201 10.16 -5.25 -22.60
N GLY A 202 9.68 -5.95 -21.57
CA GLY A 202 10.01 -7.35 -21.32
C GLY A 202 9.47 -8.29 -22.39
N GLU A 203 10.31 -9.23 -22.88
CA GLU A 203 9.91 -10.24 -23.86
C GLU A 203 9.18 -11.44 -23.24
N SER A 204 9.19 -11.56 -21.92
CA SER A 204 8.64 -12.72 -21.20
C SER A 204 7.94 -12.30 -19.91
N GLY A 205 6.69 -12.68 -19.75
CA GLY A 205 5.88 -12.41 -18.55
C GLY A 205 5.08 -11.10 -18.60
N PRO A 206 4.34 -10.79 -17.54
CA PRO A 206 3.57 -9.55 -17.45
C PRO A 206 4.50 -8.34 -17.37
N THR A 207 4.14 -7.27 -18.06
CA THR A 207 4.80 -5.97 -17.92
C THR A 207 4.11 -5.17 -16.82
N LEU A 208 4.89 -4.56 -15.92
CA LEU A 208 4.34 -3.80 -14.81
C LEU A 208 4.62 -2.31 -14.95
N VAL A 209 3.56 -1.52 -14.81
CA VAL A 209 3.67 -0.10 -14.52
C VAL A 209 3.57 0.07 -13.01
N VAL A 210 4.71 0.27 -12.36
CA VAL A 210 4.78 0.32 -10.90
C VAL A 210 5.08 1.73 -10.44
N SER A 211 4.37 2.18 -9.43
CA SER A 211 4.64 3.47 -8.80
C SER A 211 4.47 3.40 -7.28
N ALA A 212 5.17 4.28 -6.58
CA ALA A 212 4.87 4.62 -5.20
C ALA A 212 4.13 5.97 -5.15
N MET A 213 3.23 6.12 -4.19
CA MET A 213 2.43 7.34 -4.08
C MET A 213 2.32 7.81 -2.63
N ASP A 214 2.54 9.11 -2.41
CA ASP A 214 2.14 9.81 -1.20
C ASP A 214 0.74 10.40 -1.38
N PRO A 215 -0.26 9.93 -0.61
CA PRO A 215 -1.62 10.46 -0.68
C PRO A 215 -1.76 11.82 0.01
N GLY A 216 -0.69 12.37 0.56
CA GLY A 216 -0.69 13.59 1.35
C GLY A 216 -1.15 13.37 2.80
N LEU A 217 -1.15 14.44 3.59
CA LEU A 217 -1.60 14.42 4.97
C LEU A 217 -3.13 14.29 5.02
N MET A 218 -3.63 13.09 5.31
CA MET A 218 -5.05 12.80 5.44
C MET A 218 -5.46 12.82 6.91
N ALA A 219 -5.98 13.95 7.37
CA ALA A 219 -6.55 14.06 8.71
C ALA A 219 -7.81 13.18 8.83
N GLY A 220 -7.88 12.36 9.89
CA GLY A 220 -9.01 11.46 10.12
C GLY A 220 -8.84 10.04 9.58
N SER A 221 -7.71 9.72 8.95
CA SER A 221 -7.39 8.35 8.51
C SER A 221 -7.28 7.37 9.68
N GLY A 222 -7.45 6.06 9.39
CA GLY A 222 -7.40 4.99 10.41
C GLY A 222 -6.02 4.74 11.03
N LEU A 223 -4.97 5.45 10.63
CA LEU A 223 -3.60 5.31 11.13
C LEU A 223 -3.46 5.63 12.63
N ALA A 224 -4.36 6.46 13.17
CA ALA A 224 -4.34 6.83 14.60
C ALA A 224 -5.11 5.84 15.51
N ARG A 225 -5.33 4.58 15.10
CA ARG A 225 -6.12 3.61 15.90
C ARG A 225 -5.46 3.29 17.23
N ASP A 226 -4.14 3.23 17.28
CA ASP A 226 -3.36 2.91 18.47
C ASP A 226 -2.99 4.14 19.30
N TYR A 227 -3.42 5.35 18.90
CA TYR A 227 -3.23 6.56 19.67
C TYR A 227 -4.22 6.66 20.85
N GLY A 228 -3.83 7.32 21.94
CA GLY A 228 -4.71 7.56 23.08
C GLY A 228 -6.00 8.32 22.70
N VAL A 229 -7.02 8.21 23.54
CA VAL A 229 -8.38 8.76 23.28
C VAL A 229 -8.37 10.24 22.87
N LEU A 230 -7.57 11.06 23.56
CA LEU A 230 -7.46 12.50 23.27
C LEU A 230 -6.83 12.77 21.91
N SER A 231 -5.74 12.06 21.59
CA SER A 231 -5.06 12.19 20.28
C SER A 231 -5.95 11.73 19.14
N ARG A 232 -6.73 10.65 19.33
CA ARG A 232 -7.75 10.20 18.35
C ARG A 232 -8.86 11.23 18.13
N PHE A 233 -9.29 11.91 19.20
CA PHE A 233 -10.30 12.97 19.09
C PHE A 233 -9.77 14.17 18.29
N VAL A 234 -8.56 14.63 18.59
CA VAL A 234 -7.90 15.72 17.84
C VAL A 234 -7.72 15.34 16.39
N TRP A 235 -7.21 14.13 16.12
CA TRP A 235 -6.99 13.61 14.76
C TRP A 235 -8.28 13.50 13.95
N ARG A 236 -9.39 13.06 14.59
CA ARG A 236 -10.67 12.84 13.89
C ARG A 236 -11.56 14.07 13.78
N ARG A 237 -11.47 15.02 14.72
CA ARG A 237 -12.41 16.14 14.80
C ARG A 237 -11.80 17.51 14.56
N VAL A 238 -10.55 17.71 14.97
CA VAL A 238 -9.89 19.02 14.93
C VAL A 238 -9.07 19.16 13.64
N LEU A 239 -8.20 18.20 13.39
CA LEU A 239 -7.30 18.24 12.22
C LEU A 239 -8.03 18.34 10.87
N PRO A 240 -9.15 17.66 10.60
CA PRO A 240 -9.86 17.80 9.32
C PRO A 240 -10.39 19.23 9.08
N ARG A 241 -10.68 19.99 10.14
CA ARG A 241 -11.11 21.39 10.00
C ARG A 241 -9.95 22.34 9.73
N LEU A 242 -8.77 22.02 10.26
CA LEU A 242 -7.55 22.81 10.07
C LEU A 242 -6.77 22.44 8.82
N SER A 243 -6.95 21.21 8.29
CA SER A 243 -6.20 20.69 7.14
C SER A 243 -6.32 21.56 5.90
N ARG A 244 -7.48 22.21 5.68
CA ARG A 244 -7.67 23.13 4.54
C ARG A 244 -6.73 24.35 4.54
N PHE A 245 -6.04 24.61 5.65
CA PHE A 245 -5.03 25.67 5.79
C PHE A 245 -3.60 25.13 5.79
N ILE A 246 -3.42 23.81 5.76
CA ILE A 246 -2.11 23.14 5.79
C ILE A 246 -1.71 22.82 4.36
N LYS A 247 -0.60 23.38 3.89
CA LYS A 247 -0.04 23.10 2.57
C LYS A 247 0.31 21.60 2.46
N GLY A 248 -0.21 20.93 1.43
CA GLY A 248 -0.02 19.49 1.25
C GLY A 248 -1.03 18.58 1.99
N ALA A 249 -2.02 19.14 2.68
CA ALA A 249 -3.14 18.35 3.19
C ALA A 249 -4.13 18.00 2.07
N SER A 250 -4.60 16.76 2.07
CA SER A 250 -5.62 16.27 1.15
C SER A 250 -6.80 15.70 1.93
N THR A 251 -7.94 15.58 1.28
CA THR A 251 -9.06 14.81 1.83
C THR A 251 -8.90 13.34 1.42
N THR A 252 -9.46 12.43 2.21
CA THR A 252 -9.40 11.00 1.89
C THR A 252 -10.06 10.70 0.54
N GLU A 253 -11.13 11.43 0.20
CA GLU A 253 -11.85 11.32 -1.07
C GLU A 253 -10.99 11.79 -2.25
N ALA A 254 -10.32 12.93 -2.13
CA ALA A 254 -9.44 13.46 -3.19
C ALA A 254 -8.24 12.51 -3.42
N SER A 255 -7.59 12.07 -2.33
CA SER A 255 -6.50 11.11 -2.43
C SER A 255 -6.96 9.75 -3.00
N GLY A 256 -8.17 9.29 -2.64
CA GLY A 256 -8.74 8.08 -3.22
C GLY A 256 -8.99 8.20 -4.72
N ALA A 257 -9.45 9.37 -5.17
CA ALA A 257 -9.60 9.65 -6.61
C ALA A 257 -8.25 9.68 -7.33
N ASP A 258 -7.19 10.21 -6.71
CA ASP A 258 -5.85 10.22 -7.26
C ASP A 258 -5.27 8.79 -7.39
N VAL A 259 -5.41 7.95 -6.35
CA VAL A 259 -5.02 6.53 -6.41
C VAL A 259 -5.78 5.81 -7.53
N ALA A 260 -7.10 6.03 -7.63
CA ALA A 260 -7.92 5.42 -8.68
C ALA A 260 -7.44 5.83 -10.09
N ARG A 261 -7.04 7.09 -10.27
CA ARG A 261 -6.46 7.57 -11.53
C ARG A 261 -5.12 6.91 -11.84
N LEU A 262 -4.18 6.90 -10.91
CA LEU A 262 -2.89 6.23 -11.09
C LEU A 262 -3.07 4.76 -11.48
N ALA A 263 -4.04 4.08 -10.85
CA ALA A 263 -4.28 2.68 -11.08
C ALA A 263 -5.02 2.36 -12.40
N THR A 264 -5.83 3.29 -12.95
CA THR A 264 -6.74 2.93 -14.05
C THR A 264 -6.78 3.92 -15.21
N ASP A 265 -6.34 5.19 -15.04
CA ASP A 265 -6.39 6.19 -16.11
C ASP A 265 -5.26 5.93 -17.13
N PRO A 266 -5.55 5.85 -18.44
CA PRO A 266 -4.55 5.65 -19.48
C PRO A 266 -3.39 6.65 -19.48
N ALA A 267 -3.60 7.86 -18.98
CA ALA A 267 -2.55 8.88 -18.88
C ALA A 267 -1.35 8.47 -18.00
N PHE A 268 -1.50 7.44 -17.16
CA PHE A 268 -0.44 6.92 -16.28
C PHE A 268 0.01 5.50 -16.69
N ALA A 269 -0.21 5.10 -17.94
CA ALA A 269 0.07 3.73 -18.40
C ALA A 269 1.47 3.53 -18.97
N GLU A 270 2.23 4.61 -19.21
CA GLU A 270 3.46 4.55 -20.01
C GLU A 270 4.75 4.72 -19.20
N GLU A 271 4.66 5.11 -17.93
CA GLU A 271 5.83 5.38 -17.10
C GLU A 271 5.82 4.53 -15.83
N SER A 272 6.88 3.74 -15.65
CA SER A 272 7.07 2.85 -14.51
C SER A 272 8.27 3.31 -13.67
N GLY A 273 8.26 2.98 -12.37
CA GLY A 273 9.33 3.38 -11.45
C GLY A 273 9.26 4.84 -11.01
N LEU A 274 8.06 5.42 -10.99
CA LEU A 274 7.86 6.80 -10.55
C LEU A 274 7.31 6.88 -9.12
N TYR A 275 7.63 7.99 -8.47
CA TYR A 275 7.02 8.41 -7.23
C TYR A 275 6.07 9.59 -7.49
N TYR A 276 4.89 9.55 -6.88
CA TYR A 276 3.87 10.58 -7.04
C TYR A 276 3.48 11.23 -5.72
N ILE A 277 3.21 12.53 -5.75
CA ILE A 277 2.45 13.24 -4.72
C ILE A 277 1.09 13.56 -5.32
N GLY A 278 0.04 12.91 -4.83
CA GLY A 278 -1.23 12.87 -5.56
C GLY A 278 -1.04 12.23 -6.94
N THR A 279 -1.32 12.98 -8.01
CA THR A 279 -1.07 12.55 -9.40
C THR A 279 0.11 13.28 -10.06
N THR A 280 0.90 14.00 -9.28
CA THR A 280 2.05 14.76 -9.81
C THR A 280 3.33 13.95 -9.63
N PRO A 281 4.06 13.59 -10.71
CA PRO A 281 5.37 12.98 -10.61
C PRO A 281 6.32 13.87 -9.81
N SER A 282 7.03 13.28 -8.86
CA SER A 282 7.87 14.03 -7.92
C SER A 282 9.11 13.22 -7.56
N PRO A 283 10.23 13.84 -7.19
CA PRO A 283 11.33 13.12 -6.58
C PRO A 283 10.88 12.51 -5.25
N SER A 284 11.31 11.29 -4.98
CA SER A 284 11.20 10.69 -3.67
C SER A 284 12.40 11.07 -2.79
N SER A 285 12.46 10.59 -1.56
CA SER A 285 13.62 10.79 -0.68
C SER A 285 14.94 10.38 -1.33
N VAL A 286 16.00 11.11 -1.09
CA VAL A 286 17.37 10.73 -1.51
C VAL A 286 17.72 9.32 -1.00
N LEU A 287 17.21 8.92 0.17
CA LEU A 287 17.42 7.59 0.73
C LEU A 287 16.84 6.48 -0.16
N SER A 288 15.77 6.73 -0.86
CA SER A 288 15.06 5.72 -1.67
C SER A 288 15.78 5.33 -2.97
N TYR A 289 16.84 6.03 -3.33
CA TYR A 289 17.67 5.69 -4.50
C TYR A 289 18.87 4.78 -4.14
N ASP A 290 19.00 4.35 -2.88
CA ASP A 290 20.02 3.39 -2.47
C ASP A 290 19.67 1.98 -2.99
N GLN A 291 20.36 1.58 -4.07
CA GLN A 291 20.13 0.30 -4.73
C GLN A 291 20.56 -0.90 -3.89
N PHE A 292 21.56 -0.75 -3.01
CA PHE A 292 21.99 -1.86 -2.13
C PHE A 292 20.89 -2.18 -1.12
N ASN A 293 20.30 -1.16 -0.51
CA ASN A 293 19.19 -1.32 0.41
C ASN A 293 17.95 -1.89 -0.28
N ALA A 294 17.64 -1.45 -1.50
CA ALA A 294 16.51 -1.95 -2.28
C ALA A 294 16.67 -3.45 -2.63
N VAL A 295 17.87 -3.87 -3.03
CA VAL A 295 18.18 -5.28 -3.34
C VAL A 295 18.20 -6.14 -2.07
N ASP A 296 18.75 -5.65 -0.95
CA ASP A 296 18.69 -6.35 0.34
C ASP A 296 17.23 -6.57 0.77
N LEU A 297 16.39 -5.53 0.68
CA LEU A 297 14.97 -5.63 0.99
C LEU A 297 14.28 -6.69 0.13
N TRP A 298 14.53 -6.66 -1.18
CA TRP A 298 13.94 -7.62 -2.12
C TRP A 298 14.30 -9.06 -1.77
N ASN A 299 15.60 -9.35 -1.61
CA ASN A 299 16.10 -10.69 -1.35
C ASN A 299 15.63 -11.22 0.01
N THR A 300 15.63 -10.35 1.03
CA THR A 300 15.15 -10.72 2.37
C THR A 300 13.65 -10.99 2.35
N CYS A 301 12.83 -10.15 1.68
CA CYS A 301 11.40 -10.40 1.54
C CYS A 301 11.14 -11.71 0.79
N ALA A 302 11.88 -12.01 -0.27
CA ALA A 302 11.76 -13.27 -1.01
C ALA A 302 12.05 -14.47 -0.10
N THR A 303 13.16 -14.40 0.66
CA THR A 303 13.55 -15.44 1.62
C THR A 303 12.49 -15.64 2.70
N LEU A 304 12.01 -14.57 3.35
CA LEU A 304 11.01 -14.66 4.40
C LEU A 304 9.65 -15.18 3.87
N ALA A 305 9.28 -14.81 2.66
CA ALA A 305 8.06 -15.29 2.03
C ALA A 305 8.18 -16.71 1.46
N GLY A 306 9.40 -17.27 1.33
CA GLY A 306 9.65 -18.56 0.67
C GLY A 306 9.32 -18.52 -0.82
N ILE A 307 9.62 -17.41 -1.50
CA ILE A 307 9.33 -17.15 -2.92
C ILE A 307 10.66 -16.87 -3.62
N ASP A 308 10.80 -17.28 -4.87
CA ASP A 308 11.99 -16.96 -5.67
C ASP A 308 12.17 -15.44 -5.83
N PRO A 309 13.39 -14.91 -5.67
CA PRO A 309 13.68 -13.48 -5.72
C PRO A 309 13.46 -12.83 -7.10
#